data_04303193c8ee98558dd6b26654cdb358
#
_entry.id   04303193c8ee98558dd6b26654cdb358
#
_cell.length_a   1.000
_cell.length_b   1.000
_cell.length_c   1.000
_cell.angle_alpha   90.00
_cell.angle_beta   90.00
_cell.angle_gamma   90.00
#
_symmetry.space_group_name_H-M   'P 1'
#
loop_
_entity.id
_entity.type
_entity.pdbx_description
1 polymer ?
#
loop_
_entity_poly.entity_id
_entity_poly.type
_entity_poly.pdbx_seq_one_letter_code
_entity_poly.pdbx_strand_id
1 'polypeptide(L)'
;ETVAPLQAESFDLKDVRLLPSRFRDNMLRDSAWMTSIDVNRLLHSFRTNAGVFAGREGGYMTVKKLGGWESLDCELRGHTTGHMLSALGLMYAATGSEIFKLKGDSLVNGLEEVQNALKNGYLSAWPEELINRNIQGKGVWAPWYTLHKLFSGLIDQYLYADNKKALTIVTRMGDWAYNKLKPLSEETRKLMIRNEFGGINESFYNLYSITGDERYRWLAEYFYHNDVIDPLKELRDDLGTKHTNTFIPKVIAEARNYELTRNETSRKQIGR
;
A
#
# COMPACT_ATOMS: atom_id res chain seq x y z
N GLU A 1 4.85 -15.25 -9.51
CA GLU A 1 5.08 -16.67 -9.22
C GLU A 1 5.95 -16.83 -7.98
N THR A 2 5.71 -17.89 -7.19
CA THR A 2 6.57 -18.26 -6.07
C THR A 2 7.60 -19.32 -6.54
N VAL A 3 8.83 -19.20 -6.05
CA VAL A 3 9.92 -20.14 -6.38
C VAL A 3 10.12 -21.16 -5.25
N ALA A 4 9.92 -20.76 -4.00
CA ALA A 4 10.00 -21.66 -2.87
C ALA A 4 8.81 -22.64 -2.86
N PRO A 5 9.02 -23.95 -2.61
CA PRO A 5 7.92 -24.89 -2.53
C PRO A 5 7.03 -24.58 -1.33
N LEU A 6 5.76 -24.39 -1.57
CA LEU A 6 4.76 -24.23 -0.52
C LEU A 6 4.31 -25.63 -0.04
N GLN A 7 4.18 -25.80 1.27
CA GLN A 7 3.62 -27.02 1.85
C GLN A 7 2.09 -27.02 1.84
N ALA A 8 1.49 -25.84 1.77
CA ALA A 8 0.06 -25.64 1.64
C ALA A 8 -0.18 -24.35 0.84
N GLU A 9 -1.18 -24.36 -0.01
CA GLU A 9 -1.64 -23.19 -0.75
C GLU A 9 -3.06 -22.83 -0.30
N SER A 10 -3.34 -21.52 -0.18
CA SER A 10 -4.69 -21.07 0.11
C SER A 10 -5.59 -21.28 -1.10
N PHE A 11 -6.86 -21.59 -0.84
CA PHE A 11 -7.86 -21.52 -1.89
C PHE A 11 -7.97 -20.09 -2.44
N ASP A 12 -8.30 -19.98 -3.72
CA ASP A 12 -8.65 -18.67 -4.29
C ASP A 12 -9.87 -18.11 -3.52
N LEU A 13 -9.80 -16.85 -3.14
CA LEU A 13 -10.85 -16.21 -2.33
C LEU A 13 -12.23 -16.25 -3.01
N LYS A 14 -12.26 -16.27 -4.34
CA LYS A 14 -13.51 -16.43 -5.12
C LYS A 14 -14.19 -17.80 -4.91
N ASP A 15 -13.45 -18.82 -4.49
CA ASP A 15 -13.94 -20.18 -4.29
C ASP A 15 -14.36 -20.45 -2.83
N VAL A 16 -14.17 -19.47 -1.94
CA VAL A 16 -14.50 -19.56 -0.51
C VAL A 16 -15.68 -18.67 -0.19
N ARG A 17 -16.67 -19.20 0.51
CA ARG A 17 -17.88 -18.45 0.96
C ARG A 17 -18.15 -18.67 2.43
N LEU A 18 -18.44 -17.61 3.16
CA LEU A 18 -18.84 -17.69 4.54
C LEU A 18 -20.28 -18.23 4.66
N LEU A 19 -20.43 -19.27 5.43
CA LEU A 19 -21.76 -19.77 5.82
C LEU A 19 -22.43 -18.82 6.83
N PRO A 20 -23.77 -18.93 7.05
CA PRO A 20 -24.48 -18.16 8.07
C PRO A 20 -23.77 -18.27 9.44
N SER A 21 -23.26 -17.18 9.94
CA SER A 21 -22.46 -17.13 11.17
C SER A 21 -22.17 -15.66 11.56
N ARG A 22 -21.70 -15.45 12.79
CA ARG A 22 -21.22 -14.12 13.23
C ARG A 22 -20.13 -13.52 12.31
N PHE A 23 -19.32 -14.35 11.66
CA PHE A 23 -18.31 -13.89 10.72
C PHE A 23 -18.91 -13.33 9.44
N ARG A 24 -19.94 -14.01 8.90
CA ARG A 24 -20.71 -13.50 7.77
C ARG A 24 -21.45 -12.22 8.13
N ASP A 25 -22.05 -12.14 9.33
CA ASP A 25 -22.75 -10.94 9.80
C ASP A 25 -21.80 -9.75 9.91
N ASN A 26 -20.56 -9.96 10.37
CA ASN A 26 -19.53 -8.92 10.40
C ASN A 26 -19.14 -8.49 8.99
N MET A 27 -18.90 -9.44 8.08
CA MET A 27 -18.63 -9.12 6.67
C MET A 27 -19.76 -8.29 6.04
N LEU A 28 -21.03 -8.58 6.35
CA LEU A 28 -22.17 -7.81 5.85
C LEU A 28 -22.21 -6.38 6.43
N ARG A 29 -21.83 -6.18 7.70
CA ARG A 29 -21.71 -4.84 8.29
C ARG A 29 -20.59 -4.05 7.64
N ASP A 30 -19.42 -4.66 7.43
CA ASP A 30 -18.29 -4.04 6.73
C ASP A 30 -18.66 -3.68 5.29
N SER A 31 -19.37 -4.59 4.60
CA SER A 31 -19.94 -4.39 3.27
C SER A 31 -20.84 -3.14 3.22
N ALA A 32 -21.77 -3.02 4.17
CA ALA A 32 -22.66 -1.86 4.27
C ALA A 32 -21.87 -0.56 4.53
N TRP A 33 -20.89 -0.60 5.42
CA TRP A 33 -20.03 0.55 5.69
C TRP A 33 -19.22 0.96 4.46
N MET A 34 -18.55 0.02 3.79
CA MET A 34 -17.74 0.29 2.59
C MET A 34 -18.58 0.90 1.46
N THR A 35 -19.82 0.42 1.27
CA THR A 35 -20.72 0.96 0.24
C THR A 35 -21.25 2.34 0.59
N SER A 36 -21.35 2.70 1.87
CA SER A 36 -21.84 4.01 2.33
C SER A 36 -20.86 5.17 2.10
N ILE A 37 -19.54 4.89 1.99
CA ILE A 37 -18.52 5.93 1.81
C ILE A 37 -18.50 6.40 0.34
N ASP A 38 -18.73 7.68 0.11
CA ASP A 38 -18.63 8.26 -1.23
C ASP A 38 -17.17 8.28 -1.72
N VAL A 39 -16.94 7.82 -2.94
CA VAL A 39 -15.63 7.81 -3.62
C VAL A 39 -15.02 9.22 -3.69
N ASN A 40 -15.83 10.26 -3.89
CA ASN A 40 -15.34 11.62 -3.95
C ASN A 40 -14.77 12.10 -2.60
N ARG A 41 -15.24 11.55 -1.47
CA ARG A 41 -14.63 11.83 -0.16
C ARG A 41 -13.24 11.25 -0.04
N LEU A 42 -13.03 10.02 -0.56
CA LEU A 42 -11.73 9.35 -0.58
C LEU A 42 -10.74 10.03 -1.53
N LEU A 43 -11.23 10.60 -2.63
CA LEU A 43 -10.42 11.29 -3.63
C LEU A 43 -10.16 12.76 -3.31
N HIS A 44 -10.89 13.36 -2.36
CA HIS A 44 -10.84 14.80 -2.12
C HIS A 44 -9.43 15.33 -1.88
N SER A 45 -8.68 14.74 -0.95
CA SER A 45 -7.31 15.17 -0.63
C SER A 45 -6.32 14.97 -1.78
N PHE A 46 -6.50 13.89 -2.55
CA PHE A 46 -5.68 13.60 -3.75
C PHE A 46 -5.89 14.65 -4.84
N ARG A 47 -7.16 14.94 -5.16
CA ARG A 47 -7.54 15.96 -6.15
C ARG A 47 -7.08 17.34 -5.72
N THR A 48 -7.22 17.67 -4.43
CA THR A 48 -6.72 18.93 -3.87
C THR A 48 -5.21 19.05 -4.06
N ASN A 49 -4.46 17.99 -3.77
CA ASN A 49 -3.01 17.96 -3.96
C ASN A 49 -2.59 18.15 -5.44
N ALA A 50 -3.33 17.56 -6.37
CA ALA A 50 -3.03 17.63 -7.79
C ALA A 50 -3.56 18.91 -8.50
N GLY A 51 -4.30 19.76 -7.77
CA GLY A 51 -4.91 20.95 -8.33
C GLY A 51 -6.05 20.67 -9.33
N VAL A 52 -6.67 19.48 -9.25
CA VAL A 52 -7.87 19.14 -10.03
C VAL A 52 -9.13 19.38 -9.18
N PHE A 53 -10.30 19.43 -9.85
CA PHE A 53 -11.54 19.74 -9.15
C PHE A 53 -11.87 18.67 -8.09
N ALA A 54 -11.93 19.09 -6.84
CA ALA A 54 -12.12 18.22 -5.67
C ALA A 54 -13.55 18.28 -5.07
N GLY A 55 -14.45 19.01 -5.69
CA GLY A 55 -15.80 19.28 -5.18
C GLY A 55 -15.94 20.66 -4.57
N ARG A 56 -17.18 21.09 -4.33
CA ARG A 56 -17.50 22.39 -3.74
C ARG A 56 -17.64 22.31 -2.20
N GLU A 57 -17.43 23.42 -1.54
CA GLU A 57 -17.83 23.60 -0.14
C GLU A 57 -19.23 24.21 -0.09
N GLY A 58 -20.21 23.39 0.26
CA GLY A 58 -21.62 23.78 0.33
C GLY A 58 -22.36 23.75 -1.02
N GLY A 59 -23.67 23.58 -0.95
CA GLY A 59 -24.55 23.52 -2.12
C GLY A 59 -24.46 22.24 -2.92
N TYR A 60 -24.89 22.30 -4.17
CA TYR A 60 -24.81 21.18 -5.11
C TYR A 60 -23.37 20.80 -5.40
N MET A 61 -23.06 19.51 -5.46
CA MET A 61 -21.70 18.94 -5.60
C MET A 61 -20.78 19.15 -4.39
N THR A 62 -21.34 19.36 -3.20
CA THR A 62 -20.56 19.39 -1.96
C THR A 62 -19.96 18.02 -1.69
N VAL A 63 -18.64 17.99 -1.42
CA VAL A 63 -17.93 16.81 -0.94
C VAL A 63 -17.68 16.95 0.57
N LYS A 64 -18.27 16.05 1.35
CA LYS A 64 -18.01 15.99 2.80
C LYS A 64 -16.62 15.44 3.05
N LYS A 65 -15.66 16.30 3.42
CA LYS A 65 -14.26 15.91 3.69
C LYS A 65 -14.18 14.82 4.74
N LEU A 66 -13.16 13.95 4.63
CA LEU A 66 -12.77 13.06 5.71
C LEU A 66 -12.03 13.86 6.79
N GLY A 67 -12.09 13.39 8.04
CA GLY A 67 -11.44 14.01 9.17
C GLY A 67 -10.42 13.10 9.84
N GLY A 68 -9.91 13.51 11.00
CA GLY A 68 -8.90 12.76 11.74
C GLY A 68 -7.62 12.61 10.92
N TRP A 69 -7.10 11.41 10.79
CA TRP A 69 -5.87 11.13 10.03
C TRP A 69 -6.01 11.38 8.52
N GLU A 70 -7.22 11.56 8.02
CA GLU A 70 -7.48 11.92 6.62
C GLU A 70 -7.73 13.42 6.41
N SER A 71 -7.67 14.24 7.46
CA SER A 71 -7.82 15.69 7.32
C SER A 71 -6.68 16.30 6.51
N LEU A 72 -6.95 17.41 5.83
CA LEU A 72 -5.99 18.05 4.90
C LEU A 72 -4.70 18.54 5.57
N ASP A 73 -4.71 18.72 6.89
CA ASP A 73 -3.56 19.10 7.71
C ASP A 73 -2.78 17.91 8.29
N CYS A 74 -3.27 16.67 8.10
CA CYS A 74 -2.59 15.46 8.57
C CYS A 74 -1.65 14.89 7.51
N GLU A 75 -0.41 14.56 7.88
CA GLU A 75 0.60 13.99 6.99
C GLU A 75 0.34 12.51 6.63
N LEU A 76 -0.58 11.81 7.35
CA LEU A 76 -1.01 10.44 7.02
C LEU A 76 -2.17 10.39 6.03
N ARG A 77 -2.76 11.51 5.63
CA ARG A 77 -3.93 11.51 4.73
C ARG A 77 -3.67 10.72 3.46
N GLY A 78 -4.66 9.98 3.01
CA GLY A 78 -4.59 9.11 1.83
C GLY A 78 -4.37 7.63 2.14
N HIS A 79 -3.92 7.26 3.36
CA HIS A 79 -3.73 5.85 3.72
C HIS A 79 -5.06 5.07 3.74
N THR A 80 -6.15 5.67 4.21
CA THR A 80 -7.49 5.04 4.19
C THR A 80 -7.96 4.74 2.77
N THR A 81 -7.62 5.57 1.80
CA THR A 81 -7.92 5.30 0.38
C THR A 81 -7.22 4.04 -0.11
N GLY A 82 -5.95 3.85 0.27
CA GLY A 82 -5.22 2.60 -0.01
C GLY A 82 -5.89 1.38 0.62
N HIS A 83 -6.24 1.46 1.91
CA HIS A 83 -6.97 0.38 2.59
C HIS A 83 -8.33 0.11 1.93
N MET A 84 -9.04 1.14 1.49
CA MET A 84 -10.33 0.97 0.82
C MET A 84 -10.19 0.27 -0.54
N LEU A 85 -9.13 0.54 -1.30
CA LEU A 85 -8.82 -0.19 -2.54
C LEU A 85 -8.64 -1.69 -2.26
N SER A 86 -7.81 -2.06 -1.27
CA SER A 86 -7.63 -3.46 -0.85
C SER A 86 -8.97 -4.08 -0.43
N ALA A 87 -9.71 -3.40 0.45
CA ALA A 87 -10.97 -3.91 0.97
C ALA A 87 -12.01 -4.14 -0.14
N LEU A 88 -12.12 -3.23 -1.11
CA LEU A 88 -13.06 -3.37 -2.24
C LEU A 88 -12.69 -4.55 -3.15
N GLY A 89 -11.39 -4.73 -3.47
CA GLY A 89 -10.92 -5.87 -4.26
C GLY A 89 -11.18 -7.22 -3.56
N LEU A 90 -10.80 -7.31 -2.29
CA LEU A 90 -11.01 -8.52 -1.47
C LEU A 90 -12.51 -8.82 -1.26
N MET A 91 -13.34 -7.80 -1.03
CA MET A 91 -14.79 -8.00 -0.86
C MET A 91 -15.45 -8.44 -2.16
N TYR A 92 -15.02 -7.92 -3.31
CA TYR A 92 -15.47 -8.40 -4.62
C TYR A 92 -15.12 -9.88 -4.81
N ALA A 93 -13.86 -10.26 -4.59
CA ALA A 93 -13.43 -11.65 -4.69
C ALA A 93 -14.21 -12.58 -3.74
N ALA A 94 -14.39 -12.16 -2.48
CA ALA A 94 -15.09 -12.95 -1.46
C ALA A 94 -16.60 -13.09 -1.69
N THR A 95 -17.25 -12.13 -2.35
CA THR A 95 -18.72 -12.10 -2.49
C THR A 95 -19.23 -12.27 -3.91
N GLY A 96 -18.42 -11.92 -4.91
CA GLY A 96 -18.84 -11.79 -6.31
C GLY A 96 -19.77 -10.58 -6.58
N SER A 97 -19.91 -9.67 -5.62
CA SER A 97 -20.84 -8.54 -5.76
C SER A 97 -20.23 -7.39 -6.54
N GLU A 98 -20.79 -7.10 -7.71
CA GLU A 98 -20.32 -6.07 -8.66
C GLU A 98 -20.24 -4.65 -8.06
N ILE A 99 -21.00 -4.36 -7.00
CA ILE A 99 -20.97 -3.04 -6.36
C ILE A 99 -19.58 -2.67 -5.86
N PHE A 100 -18.81 -3.67 -5.36
CA PHE A 100 -17.45 -3.44 -4.86
C PHE A 100 -16.47 -3.22 -6.01
N LYS A 101 -16.62 -3.99 -7.10
CA LYS A 101 -15.83 -3.79 -8.31
C LYS A 101 -16.05 -2.43 -8.92
N LEU A 102 -17.30 -2.04 -9.16
CA LEU A 102 -17.66 -0.74 -9.73
C LEU A 102 -17.16 0.43 -8.87
N LYS A 103 -17.22 0.28 -7.54
CA LYS A 103 -16.72 1.30 -6.62
C LYS A 103 -15.18 1.36 -6.64
N GLY A 104 -14.50 0.21 -6.68
CA GLY A 104 -13.06 0.11 -6.86
C GLY A 104 -12.60 0.74 -8.18
N ASP A 105 -13.26 0.40 -9.29
CA ASP A 105 -12.99 0.97 -10.61
C ASP A 105 -13.15 2.50 -10.62
N SER A 106 -14.19 3.01 -9.95
CA SER A 106 -14.42 4.46 -9.83
C SER A 106 -13.29 5.14 -9.03
N LEU A 107 -12.82 4.50 -7.96
CA LEU A 107 -11.73 5.02 -7.15
C LEU A 107 -10.40 5.00 -7.93
N VAL A 108 -10.10 3.92 -8.65
CA VAL A 108 -8.93 3.79 -9.51
C VAL A 108 -8.95 4.83 -10.63
N ASN A 109 -10.11 5.09 -11.27
CA ASN A 109 -10.25 6.13 -12.30
C ASN A 109 -9.94 7.52 -11.75
N GLY A 110 -10.41 7.85 -10.54
CA GLY A 110 -10.09 9.12 -9.91
C GLY A 110 -8.61 9.27 -9.53
N LEU A 111 -7.96 8.18 -9.12
CA LEU A 111 -6.51 8.18 -8.84
C LEU A 111 -5.68 8.30 -10.12
N GLU A 112 -6.12 7.72 -11.24
CA GLU A 112 -5.49 7.95 -12.55
C GLU A 112 -5.57 9.42 -12.97
N GLU A 113 -6.73 10.07 -12.82
CA GLU A 113 -6.90 11.50 -13.06
C GLU A 113 -5.86 12.32 -12.27
N VAL A 114 -5.70 12.02 -10.98
CA VAL A 114 -4.74 12.69 -10.10
C VAL A 114 -3.30 12.44 -10.56
N GLN A 115 -2.91 11.18 -10.83
CA GLN A 115 -1.56 10.84 -11.28
C GLN A 115 -1.21 11.52 -12.60
N ASN A 116 -2.16 11.56 -13.55
CA ASN A 116 -1.97 12.24 -14.83
C ASN A 116 -1.80 13.75 -14.67
N ALA A 117 -2.47 14.38 -13.70
CA ALA A 117 -2.30 15.80 -13.40
C ALA A 117 -0.93 16.10 -12.78
N LEU A 118 -0.38 15.21 -11.97
CA LEU A 118 0.96 15.33 -11.35
C LEU A 118 2.11 15.08 -12.34
N LYS A 119 1.87 14.35 -13.45
CA LYS A 119 2.74 14.18 -14.65
C LYS A 119 4.05 13.39 -14.46
N ASN A 120 4.49 13.07 -13.26
CA ASN A 120 5.79 12.44 -13.00
C ASN A 120 5.72 10.99 -12.49
N GLY A 121 4.51 10.38 -12.47
CA GLY A 121 4.27 9.05 -11.93
C GLY A 121 3.97 9.02 -10.42
N TYR A 122 4.27 10.09 -9.70
CA TYR A 122 3.91 10.26 -8.30
C TYR A 122 2.38 10.25 -8.10
N LEU A 123 1.93 9.66 -6.99
CA LEU A 123 0.53 9.66 -6.59
C LEU A 123 0.43 9.67 -5.06
N SER A 124 -0.15 10.72 -4.51
CA SER A 124 -0.49 10.80 -3.09
C SER A 124 -1.53 11.89 -2.81
N ALA A 125 -2.08 11.87 -1.61
CA ALA A 125 -2.96 12.91 -1.08
C ALA A 125 -2.21 14.16 -0.57
N TRP A 126 -0.89 14.20 -0.68
CA TRP A 126 -0.02 15.27 -0.19
C TRP A 126 1.15 15.51 -1.15
N PRO A 127 1.81 16.70 -1.08
CA PRO A 127 2.87 17.07 -2.00
C PRO A 127 4.10 16.16 -1.89
N GLU A 128 4.79 15.93 -3.01
CA GLU A 128 6.05 15.16 -3.06
C GLU A 128 7.12 15.73 -2.11
N GLU A 129 6.98 16.96 -1.67
CA GLU A 129 7.85 17.61 -0.70
C GLU A 129 7.96 16.82 0.62
N LEU A 130 6.93 16.08 1.05
CA LEU A 130 7.03 15.23 2.24
C LEU A 130 8.05 14.10 2.07
N ILE A 131 8.18 13.56 0.86
CA ILE A 131 9.25 12.59 0.53
C ILE A 131 10.62 13.26 0.56
N ASN A 132 10.76 14.47 -0.01
CA ASN A 132 12.01 15.21 0.00
C ASN A 132 12.45 15.52 1.44
N ARG A 133 11.54 15.92 2.31
CA ARG A 133 11.82 16.13 3.75
C ARG A 133 12.29 14.85 4.43
N ASN A 134 11.62 13.72 4.17
CA ASN A 134 12.05 12.41 4.72
C ASN A 134 13.45 12.02 4.25
N ILE A 135 13.78 12.18 2.96
CA ILE A 135 15.10 11.94 2.40
C ILE A 135 16.17 12.83 3.06
N GLN A 136 15.82 14.07 3.38
CA GLN A 136 16.71 15.03 4.07
C GLN A 136 16.79 14.80 5.59
N GLY A 137 16.11 13.80 6.14
CA GLY A 137 16.03 13.57 7.60
C GLY A 137 15.26 14.64 8.37
N LYS A 138 14.47 15.45 7.69
CA LYS A 138 13.60 16.44 8.32
C LYS A 138 12.33 15.78 8.86
N GLY A 139 11.78 16.34 9.94
CA GLY A 139 10.56 15.82 10.56
C GLY A 139 9.41 15.76 9.57
N VAL A 140 8.84 14.58 9.43
CA VAL A 140 7.64 14.28 8.65
C VAL A 140 7.05 12.97 9.17
N TRP A 141 5.73 12.85 9.18
CA TRP A 141 5.08 11.64 9.69
C TRP A 141 4.84 10.61 8.59
N ALA A 142 5.65 9.54 8.60
CA ALA A 142 5.47 8.28 7.90
C ALA A 142 4.99 8.33 6.42
N PRO A 143 5.64 9.10 5.51
CA PRO A 143 5.16 9.25 4.15
C PRO A 143 5.20 7.92 3.37
N TRP A 144 6.22 7.08 3.57
CA TRP A 144 6.32 5.78 2.91
C TRP A 144 5.28 4.77 3.43
N TYR A 145 4.83 4.90 4.69
CA TYR A 145 3.70 4.14 5.21
C TYR A 145 2.40 4.44 4.45
N THR A 146 2.12 5.71 4.19
CA THR A 146 0.95 6.10 3.39
C THR A 146 1.04 5.57 1.96
N LEU A 147 2.21 5.71 1.32
CA LEU A 147 2.43 5.16 -0.03
C LEU A 147 2.32 3.64 -0.05
N HIS A 148 2.80 2.94 0.99
CA HIS A 148 2.60 1.49 1.13
C HIS A 148 1.13 1.10 0.95
N LYS A 149 0.21 1.81 1.59
CA LYS A 149 -1.23 1.47 1.49
C LYS A 149 -1.77 1.70 0.08
N LEU A 150 -1.29 2.71 -0.62
CA LEU A 150 -1.65 2.94 -2.02
C LEU A 150 -1.07 1.88 -2.96
N PHE A 151 0.20 1.51 -2.79
CA PHE A 151 0.81 0.43 -3.55
C PHE A 151 0.04 -0.88 -3.35
N SER A 152 -0.18 -1.30 -2.10
CA SER A 152 -0.93 -2.53 -1.79
C SER A 152 -2.34 -2.48 -2.36
N GLY A 153 -3.06 -1.39 -2.15
CA GLY A 153 -4.44 -1.26 -2.61
C GLY A 153 -4.59 -1.32 -4.14
N LEU A 154 -3.66 -0.72 -4.89
CA LEU A 154 -3.66 -0.79 -6.35
C LEU A 154 -3.28 -2.19 -6.85
N ILE A 155 -2.34 -2.86 -6.19
CA ILE A 155 -1.99 -4.26 -6.49
C ILE A 155 -3.19 -5.17 -6.23
N ASP A 156 -3.90 -4.98 -5.11
CA ASP A 156 -5.08 -5.78 -4.77
C ASP A 156 -6.23 -5.55 -5.76
N GLN A 157 -6.43 -4.33 -6.25
CA GLN A 157 -7.40 -4.05 -7.30
C GLN A 157 -7.07 -4.79 -8.61
N TYR A 158 -5.78 -4.91 -8.94
CA TYR A 158 -5.35 -5.71 -10.09
C TYR A 158 -5.59 -7.21 -9.86
N LEU A 159 -5.18 -7.74 -8.70
CA LEU A 159 -5.22 -9.18 -8.42
C LEU A 159 -6.65 -9.69 -8.18
N TYR A 160 -7.48 -8.94 -7.44
CA TYR A 160 -8.76 -9.41 -6.96
C TYR A 160 -9.96 -8.86 -7.73
N ALA A 161 -9.81 -7.75 -8.44
CA ALA A 161 -10.86 -7.13 -9.23
C ALA A 161 -10.55 -7.06 -10.74
N ASP A 162 -9.45 -7.66 -11.20
CA ASP A 162 -8.97 -7.64 -12.60
C ASP A 162 -8.85 -6.22 -13.18
N ASN A 163 -8.48 -5.25 -12.35
CA ASN A 163 -8.35 -3.87 -12.77
C ASN A 163 -6.96 -3.58 -13.33
N LYS A 164 -6.78 -3.74 -14.66
CA LYS A 164 -5.50 -3.52 -15.36
C LYS A 164 -5.00 -2.08 -15.28
N LYS A 165 -5.91 -1.11 -15.12
CA LYS A 165 -5.55 0.29 -14.91
C LYS A 165 -4.83 0.49 -13.58
N ALA A 166 -5.25 -0.21 -12.52
CA ALA A 166 -4.57 -0.18 -11.23
C ALA A 166 -3.11 -0.62 -11.35
N LEU A 167 -2.82 -1.68 -12.15
CA LEU A 167 -1.44 -2.09 -12.43
C LEU A 167 -0.66 -1.00 -13.16
N THR A 168 -1.26 -0.32 -14.14
CA THR A 168 -0.62 0.80 -14.86
C THR A 168 -0.26 1.94 -13.91
N ILE A 169 -1.15 2.30 -12.99
CA ILE A 169 -0.91 3.37 -12.01
C ILE A 169 0.22 2.98 -11.06
N VAL A 170 0.17 1.76 -10.50
CA VAL A 170 1.16 1.33 -9.49
C VAL A 170 2.55 1.11 -10.08
N THR A 171 2.66 0.69 -11.36
CA THR A 171 3.94 0.61 -12.05
C THR A 171 4.56 2.00 -12.27
N ARG A 172 3.77 2.99 -12.67
CA ARG A 172 4.24 4.39 -12.75
C ARG A 172 4.71 4.93 -11.39
N MET A 173 4.01 4.59 -10.30
CA MET A 173 4.47 4.93 -8.94
C MET A 173 5.80 4.23 -8.61
N GLY A 174 5.95 2.96 -8.99
CA GLY A 174 7.19 2.20 -8.81
C GLY A 174 8.36 2.81 -9.58
N ASP A 175 8.14 3.19 -10.83
CA ASP A 175 9.14 3.87 -11.66
C ASP A 175 9.56 5.22 -11.06
N TRP A 176 8.59 6.01 -10.59
CA TRP A 176 8.87 7.24 -9.84
C TRP A 176 9.73 6.96 -8.61
N ALA A 177 9.35 5.97 -7.77
CA ALA A 177 10.08 5.63 -6.57
C ALA A 177 11.52 5.19 -6.89
N TYR A 178 11.72 4.35 -7.91
CA TYR A 178 13.04 3.91 -8.35
C TYR A 178 13.91 5.09 -8.78
N ASN A 179 13.39 5.96 -9.65
CA ASN A 179 14.14 7.12 -10.14
C ASN A 179 14.48 8.10 -9.01
N LYS A 180 13.61 8.21 -8.02
CA LYS A 180 13.82 9.07 -6.84
C LYS A 180 14.90 8.54 -5.90
N LEU A 181 14.91 7.22 -5.67
CA LEU A 181 15.75 6.60 -4.64
C LEU A 181 17.09 6.10 -5.17
N LYS A 182 17.17 5.70 -6.43
CA LYS A 182 18.38 5.14 -7.03
C LYS A 182 19.63 6.01 -6.91
N PRO A 183 19.57 7.35 -7.04
CA PRO A 183 20.77 8.22 -6.93
C PRO A 183 21.21 8.50 -5.49
N LEU A 184 20.46 8.04 -4.46
CA LEU A 184 20.74 8.38 -3.06
C LEU A 184 21.89 7.54 -2.49
N SER A 185 22.68 8.15 -1.60
CA SER A 185 23.76 7.45 -0.89
C SER A 185 23.19 6.50 0.18
N GLU A 186 24.02 5.54 0.63
CA GLU A 186 23.64 4.62 1.70
C GLU A 186 23.39 5.35 3.04
N GLU A 187 24.09 6.45 3.32
CA GLU A 187 23.85 7.28 4.51
C GLU A 187 22.47 7.91 4.44
N THR A 188 22.09 8.45 3.28
CA THR A 188 20.76 9.01 3.05
C THR A 188 19.67 7.95 3.16
N ARG A 189 19.89 6.75 2.60
CA ARG A 189 19.00 5.62 2.75
C ARG A 189 18.76 5.29 4.22
N LYS A 190 19.82 5.07 5.00
CA LYS A 190 19.74 4.77 6.43
C LYS A 190 19.00 5.84 7.21
N LEU A 191 19.21 7.10 6.89
CA LEU A 191 18.51 8.21 7.52
C LEU A 191 16.99 8.15 7.20
N MET A 192 16.65 7.94 5.94
CA MET A 192 15.27 7.90 5.45
C MET A 192 14.47 6.75 6.06
N ILE A 193 15.04 5.52 6.10
CA ILE A 193 14.32 4.33 6.59
C ILE A 193 14.16 4.26 8.10
N ARG A 194 14.77 5.18 8.88
CA ARG A 194 14.48 5.33 10.31
C ARG A 194 13.04 5.79 10.55
N ASN A 195 12.48 6.51 9.58
CA ASN A 195 11.07 6.87 9.60
C ASN A 195 10.21 5.64 9.29
N GLU A 196 8.99 5.61 9.79
CA GLU A 196 8.07 4.51 9.57
C GLU A 196 7.69 4.39 8.09
N PHE A 197 7.86 3.20 7.53
CA PHE A 197 7.51 2.91 6.13
C PHE A 197 6.54 1.71 5.97
N GLY A 198 6.04 1.16 7.09
CA GLY A 198 5.16 0.00 7.06
C GLY A 198 5.82 -1.22 6.41
N GLY A 199 5.11 -1.89 5.52
CA GLY A 199 5.56 -3.03 4.73
C GLY A 199 5.70 -2.71 3.24
N ILE A 200 6.17 -1.52 2.87
CA ILE A 200 6.28 -1.13 1.45
C ILE A 200 7.21 -2.05 0.65
N ASN A 201 8.19 -2.66 1.30
CA ASN A 201 9.08 -3.68 0.72
C ASN A 201 8.29 -4.93 0.26
N GLU A 202 7.29 -5.38 1.00
CA GLU A 202 6.38 -6.45 0.55
C GLU A 202 5.62 -6.04 -0.73
N SER A 203 5.09 -4.82 -0.77
CA SER A 203 4.39 -4.32 -1.96
C SER A 203 5.29 -4.28 -3.19
N PHE A 204 6.57 -3.92 -3.04
CA PHE A 204 7.53 -3.96 -4.13
C PHE A 204 7.89 -5.39 -4.55
N TYR A 205 8.02 -6.34 -3.62
CA TYR A 205 8.16 -7.76 -3.97
C TYR A 205 6.94 -8.29 -4.72
N ASN A 206 5.73 -7.90 -4.31
CA ASN A 206 4.49 -8.27 -5.01
C ASN A 206 4.47 -7.67 -6.43
N LEU A 207 4.86 -6.42 -6.59
CA LEU A 207 4.94 -5.78 -7.91
C LEU A 207 5.99 -6.46 -8.79
N TYR A 208 7.15 -6.83 -8.23
CA TYR A 208 8.16 -7.64 -8.92
C TYR A 208 7.59 -8.99 -9.38
N SER A 209 6.86 -9.69 -8.52
CA SER A 209 6.29 -11.00 -8.87
C SER A 209 5.26 -10.94 -10.01
N ILE A 210 4.58 -9.80 -10.16
CA ILE A 210 3.59 -9.57 -11.22
C ILE A 210 4.26 -9.18 -12.54
N THR A 211 5.30 -8.34 -12.48
CA THR A 211 5.88 -7.69 -13.66
C THR A 211 7.18 -8.33 -14.15
N GLY A 212 7.92 -9.01 -13.27
CA GLY A 212 9.28 -9.49 -13.53
C GLY A 212 10.34 -8.38 -13.60
N ASP A 213 9.99 -7.12 -13.27
CA ASP A 213 10.91 -5.99 -13.38
C ASP A 213 11.83 -5.91 -12.16
N GLU A 214 13.13 -6.14 -12.36
CA GLU A 214 14.16 -6.14 -11.32
C GLU A 214 14.29 -4.79 -10.58
N ARG A 215 13.79 -3.69 -11.13
CA ARG A 215 13.77 -2.40 -10.45
C ARG A 215 12.89 -2.45 -9.19
N TYR A 216 11.79 -3.21 -9.22
CA TYR A 216 10.90 -3.35 -8.08
C TYR A 216 11.48 -4.29 -7.01
N ARG A 217 12.21 -5.32 -7.41
CA ARG A 217 12.99 -6.12 -6.49
C ARG A 217 14.06 -5.27 -5.79
N TRP A 218 14.79 -4.46 -6.55
CA TRP A 218 15.76 -3.51 -5.98
C TRP A 218 15.11 -2.56 -4.98
N LEU A 219 13.92 -2.02 -5.28
CA LEU A 219 13.16 -1.19 -4.34
C LEU A 219 12.81 -1.95 -3.05
N ALA A 220 12.36 -3.19 -3.15
CA ALA A 220 12.06 -4.01 -1.98
C ALA A 220 13.29 -4.19 -1.08
N GLU A 221 14.43 -4.53 -1.68
CA GLU A 221 15.72 -4.67 -0.98
C GLU A 221 16.23 -3.32 -0.42
N TYR A 222 15.96 -2.20 -1.09
CA TYR A 222 16.30 -0.87 -0.63
C TYR A 222 15.63 -0.50 0.70
N PHE A 223 14.41 -0.98 0.94
CA PHE A 223 13.68 -0.80 2.21
C PHE A 223 13.99 -1.87 3.26
N TYR A 224 15.06 -2.65 3.08
CA TYR A 224 15.53 -3.55 4.12
C TYR A 224 16.04 -2.77 5.34
N HIS A 225 15.42 -3.00 6.52
CA HIS A 225 15.72 -2.25 7.74
C HIS A 225 16.66 -3.04 8.66
N ASN A 226 17.96 -2.87 8.47
CA ASN A 226 19.01 -3.58 9.19
C ASN A 226 18.81 -3.61 10.72
N ASP A 227 18.54 -2.45 11.33
CA ASP A 227 18.41 -2.31 12.79
C ASP A 227 17.19 -3.08 13.38
N VAL A 228 16.28 -3.55 12.53
CA VAL A 228 15.10 -4.32 12.93
C VAL A 228 15.27 -5.79 12.57
N ILE A 229 15.76 -6.06 11.35
CA ILE A 229 15.73 -7.40 10.77
C ILE A 229 17.02 -8.18 11.10
N ASP A 230 18.19 -7.53 11.15
CA ASP A 230 19.45 -8.24 11.43
C ASP A 230 19.50 -8.88 12.82
N PRO A 231 19.00 -8.26 13.92
CA PRO A 231 18.92 -8.94 15.21
C PRO A 231 18.12 -10.24 15.18
N LEU A 232 17.05 -10.31 14.38
CA LEU A 232 16.23 -11.52 14.25
C LEU A 232 16.99 -12.68 13.61
N LYS A 233 17.93 -12.41 12.68
CA LYS A 233 18.83 -13.44 12.12
C LYS A 233 19.71 -14.06 13.18
N GLU A 234 20.14 -13.24 14.13
CA GLU A 234 21.03 -13.62 15.23
C GLU A 234 20.27 -14.21 16.42
N LEU A 235 18.95 -14.37 16.31
CA LEU A 235 18.06 -14.82 17.39
C LEU A 235 18.11 -13.90 18.62
N ARG A 236 18.37 -12.63 18.40
CA ARG A 236 18.45 -11.60 19.43
C ARG A 236 17.12 -10.86 19.53
N ASP A 237 16.55 -10.82 20.72
CA ASP A 237 15.31 -10.09 20.99
C ASP A 237 15.61 -8.62 21.32
N ASP A 238 15.60 -7.78 20.28
CA ASP A 238 15.72 -6.33 20.39
C ASP A 238 14.34 -5.63 20.15
N LEU A 239 13.23 -6.37 20.30
CA LEU A 239 11.90 -5.86 19.96
C LEU A 239 11.22 -5.07 21.08
N GLY A 240 11.69 -5.16 22.31
CA GLY A 240 11.03 -4.61 23.51
C GLY A 240 10.73 -3.10 23.49
N THR A 241 11.40 -2.33 22.65
CA THR A 241 11.16 -0.90 22.46
C THR A 241 10.51 -0.55 21.12
N LYS A 242 10.19 -1.54 20.29
CA LYS A 242 9.69 -1.34 18.96
C LYS A 242 8.17 -1.46 18.91
N HIS A 243 7.56 -0.53 18.18
CA HIS A 243 6.11 -0.57 17.96
C HIS A 243 5.75 -1.68 16.95
N THR A 244 4.92 -2.62 17.37
CA THR A 244 4.58 -3.84 16.60
C THR A 244 4.10 -3.54 15.17
N ASN A 245 3.24 -2.54 15.01
CA ASN A 245 2.74 -2.11 13.70
C ASN A 245 3.85 -1.62 12.75
N THR A 246 5.02 -1.26 13.26
CA THR A 246 6.13 -0.78 12.43
C THR A 246 7.12 -1.86 12.06
N PHE A 247 7.22 -2.96 12.82
CA PHE A 247 8.22 -4.00 12.53
C PHE A 247 7.63 -5.28 11.93
N ILE A 248 6.43 -5.74 12.34
CA ILE A 248 5.82 -6.97 11.78
C ILE A 248 5.69 -6.91 10.25
N PRO A 249 5.22 -5.83 9.62
CA PRO A 249 5.14 -5.77 8.16
C PRO A 249 6.49 -5.97 7.45
N LYS A 250 7.60 -5.60 8.08
CA LYS A 250 8.95 -5.80 7.54
C LYS A 250 9.35 -7.29 7.53
N VAL A 251 8.91 -8.04 8.55
CA VAL A 251 9.13 -9.51 8.61
C VAL A 251 8.29 -10.22 7.54
N ILE A 252 7.06 -9.76 7.30
CA ILE A 252 6.21 -10.28 6.21
C ILE A 252 6.90 -10.12 4.85
N ALA A 253 7.57 -9.00 4.62
CA ALA A 253 8.34 -8.79 3.39
C ALA A 253 9.50 -9.77 3.22
N GLU A 254 10.16 -10.17 4.32
CA GLU A 254 11.21 -11.19 4.25
C GLU A 254 10.63 -12.58 3.93
N ALA A 255 9.41 -12.90 4.41
CA ALA A 255 8.70 -14.09 3.99
C ALA A 255 8.45 -14.08 2.48
N ARG A 256 7.97 -12.96 1.96
CA ARG A 256 7.73 -12.79 0.53
C ARG A 256 9.02 -12.87 -0.31
N ASN A 257 10.12 -12.29 0.18
CA ASN A 257 11.44 -12.43 -0.44
C ASN A 257 11.85 -13.90 -0.53
N TYR A 258 11.69 -14.67 0.54
CA TYR A 258 12.00 -16.11 0.52
C TYR A 258 11.15 -16.87 -0.50
N GLU A 259 9.86 -16.64 -0.54
CA GLU A 259 8.95 -17.27 -1.52
C GLU A 259 9.39 -17.02 -2.98
N LEU A 260 9.86 -15.81 -3.28
CA LEU A 260 10.22 -15.42 -4.64
C LEU A 260 11.64 -15.81 -5.03
N THR A 261 12.57 -15.86 -4.09
CA THR A 261 14.01 -15.97 -4.38
C THR A 261 14.71 -17.17 -3.75
N ARG A 262 14.05 -17.87 -2.81
CA ARG A 262 14.65 -18.87 -1.91
C ARG A 262 15.84 -18.34 -1.10
N ASN A 263 15.81 -17.07 -0.74
CA ASN A 263 16.86 -16.47 0.07
C ASN A 263 16.86 -17.08 1.48
N GLU A 264 17.84 -17.95 1.76
CA GLU A 264 17.97 -18.65 3.04
C GLU A 264 18.19 -17.69 4.22
N THR A 265 18.73 -16.50 3.97
CA THR A 265 18.84 -15.47 5.00
C THR A 265 17.44 -14.98 5.43
N SER A 266 16.58 -14.68 4.47
CA SER A 266 15.18 -14.30 4.75
C SER A 266 14.43 -15.42 5.46
N ARG A 267 14.62 -16.69 5.06
CA ARG A 267 14.03 -17.83 5.75
C ARG A 267 14.40 -17.90 7.24
N LYS A 268 15.66 -17.65 7.58
CA LYS A 268 16.11 -17.65 8.98
C LYS A 268 15.48 -16.52 9.81
N GLN A 269 15.04 -15.45 9.19
CA GLN A 269 14.40 -14.32 9.85
C GLN A 269 12.93 -14.56 10.21
N ILE A 270 12.25 -15.42 9.43
CA ILE A 270 10.81 -15.70 9.59
C ILE A 270 10.52 -17.02 10.28
N GLY A 271 11.46 -17.94 10.31
CA GLY A 271 11.22 -19.37 10.61
C GLY A 271 11.37 -19.76 12.07
N ARG A 272 11.24 -18.82 13.05
CA ARG A 272 11.30 -19.17 14.47
C ARG A 272 10.42 -18.32 15.35
#